data_50f156e2d7c4914d2dd6ca87c72d6ec0
#
_entry.id   50f156e2d7c4914d2dd6ca87c72d6ec0
#
_cell.length_a   1.000
_cell.length_b   1.000
_cell.length_c   1.000
_cell.angle_alpha   90.00
_cell.angle_beta   90.00
_cell.angle_gamma   90.00
#
_symmetry.space_group_name_H-M   'P 1'
#
loop_
_entity.id
_entity.type
_entity.pdbx_description
1 polymer ?
#
loop_
_entity_poly.entity_id
_entity_poly.type
_entity_poly.pdbx_seq_one_letter_code
_entity_poly.pdbx_strand_id
1 'polypeptide(L)'
;MKRKGELKGKIKLFFQPAEETFYGAQSIVDKGHLDDVMNFIAVHIALSAENKPLPSHTVACGCRDFLSDRQLDVYLEGKAAHPCGASQEGKNALLAACSAALNIHSIAPHEEGLCRVNVGEIHAGVCANTIAPDAMMRIEYRGQKPAISEYAGQRIFDILEGTAKAYDLKYHYVDYGEVPAGASDYAMMEVVQRAAKKVPWFQTV
;
A
#
# COMPACT_ATOMS: atom_id res chain seq x y z
N MET A 1 -13.84 -28.27 13.69
CA MET A 1 -14.03 -27.79 15.07
C MET A 1 -14.30 -28.97 16.00
N LYS A 2 -13.25 -29.62 16.51
CA LYS A 2 -13.37 -30.79 17.42
C LYS A 2 -13.84 -30.43 18.84
N ARG A 3 -13.87 -29.15 19.22
CA ARG A 3 -14.19 -28.68 20.59
C ARG A 3 -15.37 -27.69 20.68
N LYS A 4 -16.36 -27.84 19.79
CA LYS A 4 -17.52 -26.93 19.74
C LYS A 4 -18.27 -26.82 21.07
N GLY A 5 -18.35 -27.88 21.88
CA GLY A 5 -19.02 -27.88 23.20
C GLY A 5 -18.24 -27.19 24.32
N GLU A 6 -16.97 -26.83 24.10
CA GLU A 6 -16.13 -26.14 25.11
C GLU A 6 -16.11 -24.61 24.92
N LEU A 7 -16.70 -24.12 23.83
CA LEU A 7 -16.71 -22.68 23.51
C LEU A 7 -17.76 -21.96 24.37
N LYS A 8 -17.33 -20.97 25.15
CA LYS A 8 -18.20 -20.13 26.00
C LYS A 8 -18.66 -18.84 25.32
N GLY A 9 -18.55 -18.73 24.00
CA GLY A 9 -18.90 -17.53 23.25
C GLY A 9 -19.20 -17.81 21.80
N LYS A 10 -19.33 -16.75 21.02
CA LYS A 10 -19.51 -16.80 19.56
C LYS A 10 -18.16 -16.65 18.86
N ILE A 11 -17.96 -17.41 17.79
CA ILE A 11 -16.84 -17.23 16.85
C ILE A 11 -17.42 -16.90 15.50
N LYS A 12 -16.98 -15.78 14.91
CA LYS A 12 -17.19 -15.44 13.52
C LYS A 12 -15.94 -15.75 12.72
N LEU A 13 -16.07 -16.43 11.61
CA LEU A 13 -14.98 -16.67 10.66
C LEU A 13 -15.24 -15.83 9.42
N PHE A 14 -14.24 -15.02 9.06
CA PHE A 14 -14.28 -14.19 7.87
C PHE A 14 -13.32 -14.77 6.83
N PHE A 15 -13.82 -14.96 5.63
CA PHE A 15 -13.03 -15.32 4.45
C PHE A 15 -12.98 -14.08 3.57
N GLN A 16 -11.97 -13.25 3.79
CA GLN A 16 -11.83 -11.97 3.13
C GLN A 16 -11.45 -12.15 1.66
N PRO A 17 -12.24 -11.63 0.70
CA PRO A 17 -11.84 -11.53 -0.70
C PRO A 17 -11.05 -10.24 -0.94
N ALA A 18 -10.33 -10.15 -2.06
CA ALA A 18 -9.74 -8.91 -2.56
C ALA A 18 -8.87 -8.17 -1.53
N GLU A 19 -8.00 -8.88 -0.81
CA GLU A 19 -7.10 -8.33 0.19
C GLU A 19 -6.14 -7.31 -0.43
N GLU A 20 -5.56 -7.62 -1.58
CA GLU A 20 -4.57 -6.81 -2.31
C GLU A 20 -5.13 -5.47 -2.86
N THR A 21 -6.46 -5.29 -2.82
CA THR A 21 -7.13 -4.07 -3.31
C THR A 21 -7.77 -3.24 -2.19
N PHE A 22 -7.58 -3.63 -0.93
CA PHE A 22 -8.15 -3.04 0.30
C PHE A 22 -9.68 -3.15 0.43
N TYR A 23 -10.42 -3.43 -0.66
CA TYR A 23 -11.90 -3.47 -0.67
C TYR A 23 -12.49 -4.58 0.19
N GLY A 24 -11.79 -5.70 0.36
CA GLY A 24 -12.32 -6.84 1.10
C GLY A 24 -12.54 -6.54 2.57
N ALA A 25 -11.54 -6.01 3.25
CA ALA A 25 -11.62 -5.63 4.66
C ALA A 25 -12.62 -4.50 4.87
N GLN A 26 -12.54 -3.44 4.06
CA GLN A 26 -13.44 -2.30 4.14
C GLN A 26 -14.91 -2.72 3.98
N SER A 27 -15.21 -3.61 3.02
CA SER A 27 -16.59 -4.09 2.82
C SER A 27 -17.14 -4.89 4.00
N ILE A 28 -16.31 -5.58 4.76
CA ILE A 28 -16.69 -6.30 5.99
C ILE A 28 -17.04 -5.30 7.10
N VAL A 29 -16.25 -4.23 7.24
CA VAL A 29 -16.50 -3.14 8.19
C VAL A 29 -17.77 -2.38 7.84
N ASP A 30 -17.89 -1.90 6.61
CA ASP A 30 -19.03 -1.08 6.14
C ASP A 30 -20.39 -1.79 6.27
N LYS A 31 -20.39 -3.11 6.19
CA LYS A 31 -21.60 -3.92 6.39
C LYS A 31 -21.89 -4.25 7.86
N GLY A 32 -21.14 -3.70 8.80
CA GLY A 32 -21.33 -3.90 10.24
C GLY A 32 -21.03 -5.33 10.72
N HIS A 33 -20.28 -6.12 9.96
CA HIS A 33 -19.97 -7.49 10.36
C HIS A 33 -19.08 -7.60 11.57
N LEU A 34 -18.39 -6.54 11.97
CA LEU A 34 -17.51 -6.47 13.13
C LEU A 34 -18.16 -5.81 14.35
N ASP A 35 -19.38 -5.25 14.26
CA ASP A 35 -19.98 -4.42 15.32
C ASP A 35 -20.17 -5.16 16.67
N ASP A 36 -20.36 -6.49 16.62
CA ASP A 36 -20.50 -7.34 17.80
C ASP A 36 -19.23 -8.17 18.09
N VAL A 37 -18.08 -7.83 17.50
CA VAL A 37 -16.80 -8.52 17.68
C VAL A 37 -15.96 -7.78 18.70
N MET A 38 -15.74 -8.39 19.87
CA MET A 38 -14.90 -7.80 20.92
C MET A 38 -13.41 -8.03 20.71
N ASN A 39 -13.03 -9.15 20.11
CA ASN A 39 -11.64 -9.51 19.83
C ASN A 39 -11.51 -9.99 18.40
N PHE A 40 -10.53 -9.45 17.70
CA PHE A 40 -10.27 -9.76 16.30
C PHE A 40 -8.87 -10.32 16.15
N ILE A 41 -8.73 -11.40 15.36
CA ILE A 41 -7.45 -12.00 15.01
C ILE A 41 -7.44 -12.17 13.48
N ALA A 42 -6.46 -11.55 12.84
CA ALA A 42 -6.14 -11.78 11.43
C ALA A 42 -4.90 -12.66 11.32
N VAL A 43 -4.85 -13.50 10.29
CA VAL A 43 -3.70 -14.37 10.02
C VAL A 43 -3.19 -14.07 8.61
N HIS A 44 -1.90 -13.80 8.52
CA HIS A 44 -1.21 -13.57 7.26
C HIS A 44 -0.03 -14.52 7.11
N ILE A 45 0.26 -14.97 5.88
CA ILE A 45 1.49 -15.72 5.59
C ILE A 45 2.67 -14.75 5.68
N ALA A 46 3.69 -15.12 6.44
CA ALA A 46 4.91 -14.36 6.58
C ALA A 46 6.13 -15.21 6.20
N LEU A 47 7.04 -14.61 5.42
CA LEU A 47 8.31 -15.24 5.05
C LEU A 47 9.46 -14.83 5.98
N SER A 48 9.31 -13.70 6.66
CA SER A 48 10.30 -13.15 7.57
C SER A 48 9.65 -12.36 8.72
N ALA A 49 10.37 -12.26 9.83
CA ALA A 49 10.07 -11.32 10.91
C ALA A 49 11.38 -10.63 11.31
N GLU A 50 11.33 -9.31 11.58
CA GLU A 50 12.50 -8.49 11.94
C GLU A 50 13.69 -8.69 10.96
N ASN A 51 13.39 -8.76 9.66
CA ASN A 51 14.35 -9.01 8.57
C ASN A 51 15.09 -10.37 8.63
N LYS A 52 14.56 -11.33 9.41
CA LYS A 52 15.08 -12.71 9.46
C LYS A 52 14.07 -13.67 8.87
N PRO A 53 14.50 -14.65 8.07
CA PRO A 53 13.62 -15.69 7.57
C PRO A 53 12.93 -16.44 8.73
N LEU A 54 11.62 -16.67 8.58
CA LEU A 54 10.88 -17.48 9.53
C LEU A 54 11.02 -18.97 9.14
N PRO A 55 11.48 -19.84 10.07
CA PRO A 55 11.43 -21.27 9.85
C PRO A 55 10.00 -21.78 9.64
N SER A 56 9.84 -22.88 8.92
CA SER A 56 8.55 -23.54 8.79
C SER A 56 7.92 -23.81 10.16
N HIS A 57 6.60 -23.78 10.24
CA HIS A 57 5.83 -23.98 11.47
C HIS A 57 6.06 -22.92 12.55
N THR A 58 6.57 -21.76 12.20
CA THR A 58 6.71 -20.63 13.13
C THR A 58 5.46 -19.74 13.08
N VAL A 59 5.00 -19.32 14.24
CA VAL A 59 3.93 -18.33 14.41
C VAL A 59 4.52 -17.08 15.06
N ALA A 60 4.54 -15.97 14.34
CA ALA A 60 4.73 -14.64 14.91
C ALA A 60 3.40 -14.19 15.53
N CYS A 61 3.40 -13.99 16.85
CA CYS A 61 2.16 -13.82 17.59
C CYS A 61 1.59 -12.40 17.60
N GLY A 62 2.03 -11.55 16.70
CA GLY A 62 1.56 -10.19 16.48
C GLY A 62 2.60 -9.34 15.77
N CYS A 63 2.24 -8.12 15.47
CA CYS A 63 3.11 -7.12 14.85
C CYS A 63 3.17 -5.89 15.75
N ARG A 64 4.35 -5.37 16.04
CA ARG A 64 4.52 -4.18 16.88
C ARG A 64 4.21 -2.90 16.12
N ASP A 65 4.67 -2.85 14.87
CA ASP A 65 4.52 -1.69 14.01
C ASP A 65 4.29 -2.17 12.57
N PHE A 66 3.08 -2.06 12.07
CA PHE A 66 2.82 -2.18 10.63
C PHE A 66 2.60 -0.81 10.02
N LEU A 67 3.19 -0.63 8.85
CA LEU A 67 3.13 0.64 8.13
C LEU A 67 1.72 0.86 7.57
N SER A 68 1.33 2.11 7.42
CA SER A 68 0.21 2.44 6.54
C SER A 68 0.53 2.01 5.10
N ASP A 69 -0.50 1.86 4.30
CA ASP A 69 -0.36 1.60 2.87
C ASP A 69 -1.39 2.43 2.11
N ARG A 70 -0.93 3.17 1.11
CA ARG A 70 -1.79 3.94 0.22
C ARG A 70 -1.32 3.81 -1.21
N GLN A 71 -2.26 3.62 -2.13
CA GLN A 71 -2.00 3.40 -3.55
C GLN A 71 -2.73 4.42 -4.40
N LEU A 72 -2.04 4.92 -5.43
CA LEU A 72 -2.55 5.90 -6.38
C LEU A 72 -2.25 5.43 -7.80
N ASP A 73 -3.24 5.51 -8.69
CA ASP A 73 -3.01 5.55 -10.13
C ASP A 73 -3.06 7.00 -10.60
N VAL A 74 -1.97 7.46 -11.18
CA VAL A 74 -1.82 8.84 -11.68
C VAL A 74 -1.80 8.82 -13.20
N TYR A 75 -2.62 9.64 -13.82
CA TYR A 75 -2.73 9.79 -15.25
C TYR A 75 -2.25 11.18 -15.66
N LEU A 76 -1.29 11.22 -16.60
CA LEU A 76 -0.73 12.45 -17.16
C LEU A 76 -1.24 12.63 -18.59
N GLU A 77 -1.81 13.79 -18.86
CA GLU A 77 -2.43 14.13 -20.15
C GLU A 77 -1.64 15.24 -20.85
N GLY A 78 -1.03 14.89 -21.96
CA GLY A 78 -0.23 15.77 -22.79
C GLY A 78 -0.83 15.98 -24.18
N LYS A 79 0.05 16.12 -25.20
CA LYS A 79 -0.33 16.30 -26.59
C LYS A 79 0.63 15.60 -27.52
N ALA A 80 0.10 14.77 -28.41
CA ALA A 80 0.90 14.14 -29.46
C ALA A 80 1.42 15.17 -30.47
N ALA A 81 2.65 14.96 -30.93
CA ALA A 81 3.25 15.69 -32.05
C ALA A 81 4.34 14.86 -32.70
N HIS A 82 4.69 15.20 -33.96
CA HIS A 82 5.80 14.56 -34.63
C HIS A 82 7.13 15.19 -34.17
N PRO A 83 8.12 14.43 -33.69
CA PRO A 83 9.33 14.98 -33.07
C PRO A 83 10.22 15.79 -34.02
N CYS A 84 10.11 15.60 -35.33
CA CYS A 84 10.88 16.38 -36.30
C CYS A 84 10.06 17.47 -37.01
N GLY A 85 8.72 17.34 -37.09
CA GLY A 85 7.89 18.25 -37.85
C GLY A 85 7.25 19.37 -37.02
N ALA A 86 6.92 19.09 -35.77
CA ALA A 86 6.22 20.02 -34.90
C ALA A 86 6.51 19.70 -33.41
N SER A 87 7.77 19.47 -33.05
CA SER A 87 8.17 19.06 -31.70
C SER A 87 7.75 20.02 -30.60
N GLN A 88 7.74 21.33 -30.91
CA GLN A 88 7.34 22.40 -30.00
C GLN A 88 5.84 22.39 -29.64
N GLU A 89 5.02 21.69 -30.42
CA GLU A 89 3.59 21.55 -30.13
C GLU A 89 3.27 20.35 -29.23
N GLY A 90 4.22 19.44 -29.08
CA GLY A 90 4.05 18.24 -28.29
C GLY A 90 4.20 18.52 -26.79
N LYS A 91 3.40 17.83 -25.99
CA LYS A 91 3.52 17.82 -24.54
C LYS A 91 3.78 16.39 -24.10
N ASN A 92 5.00 16.11 -23.64
CA ASN A 92 5.52 14.74 -23.48
C ASN A 92 5.17 14.15 -22.11
N ALA A 93 4.09 13.37 -22.04
CA ALA A 93 3.66 12.72 -20.82
C ALA A 93 4.63 11.61 -20.36
N LEU A 94 5.31 10.92 -21.30
CA LEU A 94 6.30 9.89 -20.96
C LEU A 94 7.48 10.49 -20.19
N LEU A 95 8.06 11.58 -20.69
CA LEU A 95 9.18 12.23 -20.01
C LEU A 95 8.77 12.85 -18.68
N ALA A 96 7.54 13.36 -18.58
CA ALA A 96 6.98 13.85 -17.34
C ALA A 96 6.84 12.72 -16.30
N ALA A 97 6.32 11.55 -16.70
CA ALA A 97 6.22 10.39 -15.84
C ALA A 97 7.61 9.93 -15.34
N CYS A 98 8.59 9.85 -16.21
CA CYS A 98 9.97 9.52 -15.82
C CYS A 98 10.54 10.54 -14.82
N SER A 99 10.34 11.83 -15.06
CA SER A 99 10.78 12.91 -14.16
C SER A 99 10.10 12.80 -12.81
N ALA A 100 8.77 12.62 -12.79
CA ALA A 100 8.01 12.46 -11.56
C ALA A 100 8.50 11.23 -10.77
N ALA A 101 8.71 10.09 -11.42
CA ALA A 101 9.19 8.87 -10.77
C ALA A 101 10.54 9.09 -10.07
N LEU A 102 11.51 9.70 -10.75
CA LEU A 102 12.81 10.00 -10.16
C LEU A 102 12.70 10.94 -8.95
N ASN A 103 11.89 11.98 -9.05
CA ASN A 103 11.68 12.94 -7.97
C ASN A 103 10.93 12.29 -6.78
N ILE A 104 9.93 11.44 -7.01
CA ILE A 104 9.24 10.68 -5.96
C ILE A 104 10.21 9.79 -5.21
N HIS A 105 11.08 9.05 -5.90
CA HIS A 105 12.11 8.23 -5.26
C HIS A 105 13.20 9.04 -4.55
N SER A 106 13.29 10.36 -4.77
CA SER A 106 14.21 11.27 -4.07
C SER A 106 13.61 11.89 -2.80
N ILE A 107 12.36 11.60 -2.44
CA ILE A 107 11.74 12.11 -1.21
C ILE A 107 12.60 11.68 -0.01
N ALA A 108 12.99 12.66 0.80
CA ALA A 108 13.84 12.41 1.96
C ALA A 108 13.13 11.51 3.00
N PRO A 109 13.87 10.61 3.67
CA PRO A 109 13.35 9.87 4.81
C PRO A 109 12.87 10.83 5.92
N HIS A 110 11.86 10.40 6.68
CA HIS A 110 11.37 11.16 7.82
C HIS A 110 12.16 10.81 9.09
N GLU A 111 12.52 11.80 9.91
CA GLU A 111 13.31 11.58 11.12
C GLU A 111 12.59 10.77 12.21
N GLU A 112 11.26 10.86 12.25
CA GLU A 112 10.46 10.22 13.29
C GLU A 112 10.07 8.75 12.99
N GLY A 113 10.48 8.18 11.88
CA GLY A 113 10.18 6.79 11.56
C GLY A 113 10.27 6.44 10.08
N LEU A 114 9.83 5.23 9.76
CA LEU A 114 9.91 4.71 8.41
C LEU A 114 8.94 5.41 7.46
N CYS A 115 9.49 5.89 6.35
CA CYS A 115 8.79 6.37 5.17
C CYS A 115 9.25 5.52 3.98
N ARG A 116 8.31 5.04 3.17
CA ARG A 116 8.59 4.30 1.94
C ARG A 116 7.72 4.85 0.82
N VAL A 117 8.33 5.02 -0.34
CA VAL A 117 7.64 5.39 -1.58
C VAL A 117 8.11 4.48 -2.69
N ASN A 118 7.22 4.12 -3.60
CA ASN A 118 7.54 3.31 -4.76
C ASN A 118 6.68 3.73 -5.95
N VAL A 119 7.30 3.82 -7.13
CA VAL A 119 6.60 3.86 -8.41
C VAL A 119 6.77 2.47 -9.02
N GLY A 120 5.73 1.66 -8.94
CA GLY A 120 5.76 0.24 -9.32
C GLY A 120 5.52 0.01 -10.79
N GLU A 121 4.76 0.90 -11.45
CA GLU A 121 4.41 0.79 -12.87
C GLU A 121 4.45 2.15 -13.55
N ILE A 122 4.88 2.17 -14.81
CA ILE A 122 4.72 3.28 -15.75
C ILE A 122 4.34 2.72 -17.10
N HIS A 123 3.24 3.19 -17.67
CA HIS A 123 2.79 2.88 -19.02
C HIS A 123 2.70 4.17 -19.81
N ALA A 124 3.45 4.31 -20.90
CA ALA A 124 3.48 5.52 -21.70
C ALA A 124 3.96 5.27 -23.12
N GLY A 125 3.49 6.11 -24.05
CA GLY A 125 3.95 6.12 -25.43
C GLY A 125 3.24 5.12 -26.34
N VAL A 126 3.35 5.37 -27.66
CA VAL A 126 2.70 4.57 -28.71
C VAL A 126 3.72 4.06 -29.71
N CYS A 127 4.60 4.94 -30.20
CA CYS A 127 5.62 4.63 -31.19
C CYS A 127 6.79 5.62 -31.13
N ALA A 128 7.92 5.24 -31.75
CA ALA A 128 9.17 5.98 -31.66
C ALA A 128 9.14 7.40 -32.27
N ASN A 129 8.27 7.65 -33.24
CA ASN A 129 8.16 8.92 -33.95
C ASN A 129 6.96 9.78 -33.51
N THR A 130 6.47 9.57 -32.29
CA THR A 130 5.38 10.36 -31.71
C THR A 130 5.75 10.77 -30.30
N ILE A 131 5.65 12.06 -29.98
CA ILE A 131 5.71 12.56 -28.60
C ILE A 131 4.51 11.98 -27.86
N ALA A 132 4.76 11.29 -26.76
CA ALA A 132 3.76 10.54 -26.00
C ALA A 132 2.72 11.48 -25.39
N PRO A 133 1.43 11.38 -25.77
CA PRO A 133 0.39 12.25 -25.23
C PRO A 133 -0.11 11.81 -23.84
N ASP A 134 0.08 10.54 -23.49
CA ASP A 134 -0.46 9.96 -22.28
C ASP A 134 0.61 9.18 -21.51
N ALA A 135 0.49 9.19 -20.19
CA ALA A 135 1.20 8.27 -19.33
C ALA A 135 0.34 7.92 -18.09
N MET A 136 0.49 6.70 -17.61
CA MET A 136 -0.05 6.23 -16.34
C MET A 136 1.09 5.80 -15.45
N MET A 137 0.99 6.12 -14.16
CA MET A 137 1.92 5.69 -13.11
C MET A 137 1.13 5.09 -11.97
N ARG A 138 1.60 3.95 -11.43
CA ARG A 138 1.09 3.40 -10.18
C ARG A 138 2.09 3.64 -9.06
N ILE A 139 1.62 4.30 -8.01
CA ILE A 139 2.45 4.76 -6.89
C ILE A 139 1.91 4.14 -5.62
N GLU A 140 2.82 3.62 -4.79
CA GLU A 140 2.55 3.18 -3.43
C GLU A 140 3.39 4.01 -2.46
N TYR A 141 2.82 4.38 -1.32
CA TYR A 141 3.59 4.97 -0.22
C TYR A 141 3.10 4.52 1.14
N ARG A 142 4.04 4.44 2.09
CA ARG A 142 3.83 3.88 3.41
C ARG A 142 4.50 4.75 4.48
N GLY A 143 3.81 4.93 5.60
CA GLY A 143 4.32 5.62 6.78
C GLY A 143 4.17 4.78 8.04
N GLN A 144 5.15 4.85 8.94
CA GLN A 144 5.07 4.18 10.25
C GLN A 144 4.08 4.87 11.21
N LYS A 145 3.83 6.15 10.97
CA LYS A 145 2.86 6.97 11.70
C LYS A 145 1.98 7.73 10.71
N PRO A 146 0.76 8.15 11.08
CA PRO A 146 -0.10 8.95 10.19
C PRO A 146 0.59 10.20 9.63
N ALA A 147 1.32 10.96 10.46
CA ALA A 147 2.04 12.16 10.04
C ALA A 147 3.12 11.88 8.98
N ILE A 148 3.73 10.67 9.00
CA ILE A 148 4.73 10.28 8.01
C ILE A 148 4.06 9.90 6.68
N SER A 149 2.91 9.23 6.73
CA SER A 149 2.09 8.96 5.54
C SER A 149 1.62 10.27 4.89
N GLU A 150 1.13 11.21 5.69
CA GLU A 150 0.72 12.54 5.23
C GLU A 150 1.89 13.30 4.59
N TYR A 151 3.06 13.31 5.23
CA TYR A 151 4.28 13.91 4.67
C TYR A 151 4.61 13.32 3.30
N ALA A 152 4.65 11.99 3.18
CA ALA A 152 4.96 11.32 1.91
C ALA A 152 3.94 11.68 0.83
N GLY A 153 2.66 11.63 1.15
CA GLY A 153 1.57 11.99 0.25
C GLY A 153 1.67 13.43 -0.24
N GLN A 154 1.88 14.39 0.67
CA GLN A 154 2.03 15.80 0.31
C GLN A 154 3.22 16.01 -0.65
N ARG A 155 4.37 15.39 -0.36
CA ARG A 155 5.54 15.48 -1.24
C ARG A 155 5.30 14.87 -2.61
N ILE A 156 4.57 13.76 -2.69
CA ILE A 156 4.18 13.14 -3.97
C ILE A 156 3.31 14.12 -4.78
N PHE A 157 2.28 14.71 -4.16
CA PHE A 157 1.39 15.65 -4.86
C PHE A 157 2.12 16.93 -5.29
N ASP A 158 3.01 17.49 -4.46
CA ASP A 158 3.85 18.64 -4.83
C ASP A 158 4.70 18.33 -6.07
N ILE A 159 5.28 17.12 -6.14
CA ILE A 159 6.10 16.67 -7.28
C ILE A 159 5.23 16.51 -8.53
N LEU A 160 4.06 15.91 -8.41
CA LEU A 160 3.14 15.72 -9.53
C LEU A 160 2.67 17.06 -10.10
N GLU A 161 2.27 18.00 -9.23
CA GLU A 161 1.86 19.34 -9.64
C GLU A 161 3.02 20.10 -10.31
N GLY A 162 4.20 20.10 -9.67
CA GLY A 162 5.39 20.75 -10.21
C GLY A 162 5.80 20.16 -11.57
N THR A 163 5.73 18.84 -11.71
CA THR A 163 6.05 18.14 -12.97
C THR A 163 5.02 18.45 -14.05
N ALA A 164 3.74 18.38 -13.74
CA ALA A 164 2.68 18.71 -14.68
C ALA A 164 2.84 20.14 -15.21
N LYS A 165 3.13 21.09 -14.33
CA LYS A 165 3.41 22.47 -14.70
C LYS A 165 4.66 22.62 -15.59
N ALA A 166 5.75 21.93 -15.25
CA ALA A 166 7.02 22.01 -15.99
C ALA A 166 6.91 21.46 -17.44
N TYR A 167 6.06 20.45 -17.64
CA TYR A 167 5.82 19.85 -18.95
C TYR A 167 4.55 20.36 -19.66
N ASP A 168 3.87 21.34 -19.07
CA ASP A 168 2.58 21.89 -19.54
C ASP A 168 1.52 20.82 -19.79
N LEU A 169 1.36 19.91 -18.79
CA LEU A 169 0.42 18.79 -18.80
C LEU A 169 -0.74 19.07 -17.84
N LYS A 170 -1.80 18.29 -18.02
CA LYS A 170 -2.81 18.03 -16.97
C LYS A 170 -2.51 16.70 -16.31
N TYR A 171 -2.98 16.54 -15.07
CA TYR A 171 -2.99 15.24 -14.43
C TYR A 171 -4.26 15.07 -13.59
N HIS A 172 -4.65 13.82 -13.42
CA HIS A 172 -5.65 13.40 -12.46
C HIS A 172 -5.20 12.08 -11.83
N TYR A 173 -5.84 11.68 -10.75
CA TYR A 173 -5.49 10.44 -10.07
C TYR A 173 -6.72 9.70 -9.55
N VAL A 174 -6.57 8.39 -9.37
CA VAL A 174 -7.50 7.53 -8.65
C VAL A 174 -6.80 7.14 -7.34
N ASP A 175 -7.46 7.40 -6.22
CA ASP A 175 -6.99 7.03 -4.89
C ASP A 175 -7.75 5.76 -4.43
N TYR A 176 -7.02 4.70 -4.13
CA TYR A 176 -7.59 3.44 -3.67
C TYR A 176 -7.84 3.39 -2.15
N GLY A 177 -7.58 4.50 -1.46
CA GLY A 177 -7.73 4.61 -0.02
C GLY A 177 -6.45 4.28 0.74
N GLU A 178 -6.54 4.26 2.05
CA GLU A 178 -5.43 4.03 2.96
C GLU A 178 -5.75 2.93 3.97
N VAL A 179 -4.82 2.01 4.13
CA VAL A 179 -4.76 1.13 5.30
C VAL A 179 -3.93 1.86 6.36
N PRO A 180 -4.50 2.21 7.52
CA PRO A 180 -3.76 2.98 8.52
C PRO A 180 -2.64 2.17 9.16
N ALA A 181 -1.58 2.85 9.57
CA ALA A 181 -0.52 2.26 10.39
C ALA A 181 -1.06 1.82 11.76
N GLY A 182 -0.45 0.79 12.34
CA GLY A 182 -0.90 0.31 13.64
C GLY A 182 -0.01 -0.75 14.26
N ALA A 183 -0.49 -1.34 15.35
CA ALA A 183 0.16 -2.42 16.07
C ALA A 183 -0.88 -3.40 16.62
N SER A 184 -0.45 -4.64 16.86
CA SER A 184 -1.27 -5.63 17.54
C SER A 184 -1.41 -5.28 19.02
N ASP A 185 -2.60 -5.53 19.58
CA ASP A 185 -2.84 -5.40 21.02
C ASP A 185 -2.02 -6.43 21.84
N TYR A 186 -1.29 -5.98 22.85
CA TYR A 186 -0.38 -6.83 23.62
C TYR A 186 -1.11 -7.97 24.34
N ALA A 187 -2.30 -7.73 24.87
CA ALA A 187 -3.05 -8.77 25.58
C ALA A 187 -3.52 -9.85 24.59
N MET A 188 -3.90 -9.46 23.38
CA MET A 188 -4.25 -10.39 22.32
C MET A 188 -3.02 -11.15 21.78
N MET A 189 -1.85 -10.50 21.67
CA MET A 189 -0.60 -11.18 21.33
C MET A 189 -0.28 -12.32 22.31
N GLU A 190 -0.43 -12.08 23.62
CA GLU A 190 -0.25 -13.12 24.64
C GLU A 190 -1.28 -14.26 24.52
N VAL A 191 -2.53 -13.95 24.18
CA VAL A 191 -3.56 -14.97 23.93
C VAL A 191 -3.15 -15.85 22.75
N VAL A 192 -2.73 -15.24 21.64
CA VAL A 192 -2.26 -15.96 20.43
C VAL A 192 -1.05 -16.82 20.78
N GLN A 193 -0.06 -16.28 21.49
CA GLN A 193 1.13 -17.03 21.91
C GLN A 193 0.79 -18.24 22.77
N ARG A 194 -0.08 -18.06 23.80
CA ARG A 194 -0.54 -19.18 24.63
C ARG A 194 -1.29 -20.24 23.82
N ALA A 195 -2.07 -19.82 22.83
CA ALA A 195 -2.79 -20.75 21.95
C ALA A 195 -1.84 -21.53 21.04
N ALA A 196 -0.89 -20.84 20.41
CA ALA A 196 0.11 -21.45 19.51
C ALA A 196 0.97 -22.48 20.24
N LYS A 197 1.44 -22.19 21.46
CA LYS A 197 2.19 -23.12 22.32
C LYS A 197 1.44 -24.42 22.66
N LYS A 198 0.11 -24.45 22.52
CA LYS A 198 -0.70 -25.66 22.71
C LYS A 198 -0.77 -26.56 21.46
N VAL A 199 -0.23 -26.10 20.35
CA VAL A 199 -0.15 -26.84 19.10
C VAL A 199 1.28 -27.40 18.95
N PRO A 200 1.51 -28.71 19.12
CA PRO A 200 2.88 -29.24 19.35
C PRO A 200 3.87 -29.03 18.20
N TRP A 201 3.39 -28.73 17.01
CA TRP A 201 4.21 -28.53 15.82
C TRP A 201 4.43 -27.06 15.46
N PHE A 202 3.94 -26.11 16.27
CA PHE A 202 4.25 -24.70 16.12
C PHE A 202 5.40 -24.27 17.02
N GLN A 203 6.26 -23.40 16.47
CA GLN A 203 7.22 -22.59 17.22
C GLN A 203 6.67 -21.16 17.26
N THR A 204 6.91 -20.45 18.37
CA THR A 204 6.47 -19.05 18.54
C THR A 204 7.67 -18.12 18.61
N VAL A 205 7.56 -16.96 17.96
CA VAL A 205 8.48 -15.84 18.04
C VAL A 205 7.72 -14.58 18.42
#